data_a1fc311a73b6521b7fd1e03bb0a619e8
#
_entry.id   a1fc311a73b6521b7fd1e03bb0a619e8
#
_cell.length_a   1.000
_cell.length_b   1.000
_cell.length_c   1.000
_cell.angle_alpha   90.00
_cell.angle_beta   90.00
_cell.angle_gamma   90.00
#
_symmetry.space_group_name_H-M   'P 1'
#
loop_
_entity.id
_entity.type
_entity.pdbx_description
1 polymer ?
#
loop_
_entity_poly.entity_id
_entity_poly.type
_entity_poly.pdbx_seq_one_letter_code
_entity_poly.pdbx_strand_id
1 'polypeptide(L)'
;RDVERSRGLVDVYKRQALGQEIIRSTSPGDMVVKIVYDELVSLLGEKNNDVNLNAVPPVPMMLVGLQGSGKTTTTAKLAKYLENNKKKRVMMVSLDIYRPAAQEQLKSLGEQNNILTLPIIEGQQPADICQRAISAANLNGADVILFDTAGRTQIDLQMTVSYTHLRAHETSLH
;
A
#
# COMPACT_ATOMS: atom_id res chain seq x y z
N ARG A 1 15.26 -17.43 17.78
CA ARG A 1 15.84 -17.55 16.41
C ARG A 1 15.88 -16.20 15.69
N ASP A 2 14.88 -15.34 15.83
CA ASP A 2 14.85 -14.02 15.14
C ASP A 2 15.80 -12.99 15.77
N VAL A 3 16.02 -13.06 17.08
CA VAL A 3 16.96 -12.19 17.80
C VAL A 3 18.43 -12.51 17.44
N GLU A 4 18.76 -13.77 17.16
CA GLU A 4 20.11 -14.17 16.71
C GLU A 4 20.39 -13.72 15.27
N ARG A 5 19.40 -13.77 14.37
CA ARG A 5 19.51 -13.23 13.01
C ARG A 5 19.72 -11.71 13.03
N SER A 6 18.98 -10.99 13.87
CA SER A 6 19.13 -9.55 14.04
C SER A 6 20.53 -9.17 14.57
N ARG A 7 21.08 -9.92 15.53
CA ARG A 7 22.46 -9.71 16.02
C ARG A 7 23.51 -9.96 14.94
N GLY A 8 23.35 -11.03 14.15
CA GLY A 8 24.25 -11.34 13.04
C GLY A 8 24.29 -10.24 11.97
N LEU A 9 23.13 -9.66 11.61
CA LEU A 9 23.08 -8.53 10.69
C LEU A 9 23.83 -7.30 11.25
N VAL A 10 23.56 -6.93 12.49
CA VAL A 10 24.23 -5.79 13.15
C VAL A 10 25.74 -5.97 13.20
N ASP A 11 26.24 -7.19 13.42
CA ASP A 11 27.68 -7.48 13.44
C ASP A 11 28.32 -7.43 12.05
N VAL A 12 27.61 -7.82 11.00
CA VAL A 12 28.07 -7.67 9.61
C VAL A 12 28.19 -6.19 9.25
N TYR A 13 27.20 -5.37 9.60
CA TYR A 13 27.22 -3.92 9.33
C TYR A 13 28.30 -3.20 10.13
N LYS A 14 28.53 -3.60 11.38
CA LYS A 14 29.65 -3.06 12.17
C LYS A 14 31.03 -3.37 11.54
N ARG A 15 31.20 -4.57 10.98
CA ARG A 15 32.47 -4.96 10.31
C ARG A 15 32.67 -4.20 9.00
N GLN A 16 31.62 -3.96 8.21
CA GLN A 16 31.69 -3.16 7.01
C GLN A 16 31.99 -1.68 7.31
N ALA A 17 31.39 -1.12 8.37
CA ALA A 17 31.69 0.23 8.82
C ALA A 17 33.12 0.42 9.30
N LEU A 18 33.72 -0.61 9.88
CA LEU A 18 35.12 -0.58 10.35
C LEU A 18 36.16 -0.71 9.22
N GLY A 19 35.76 -1.14 8.03
CA GLY A 19 36.67 -1.36 6.88
C GLY A 19 36.67 -0.20 5.87
N GLN A 20 35.83 0.81 6.00
CA GLN A 20 35.83 1.96 5.09
C GLN A 20 36.81 3.04 5.55
N GLU A 21 37.66 3.54 4.63
CA GLU A 21 38.56 4.65 4.90
C GLU A 21 37.77 5.87 5.40
N ILE A 22 38.16 6.36 6.58
CA ILE A 22 37.57 7.53 7.22
C ILE A 22 37.92 8.76 6.36
N ILE A 23 36.94 9.28 5.64
CA ILE A 23 37.07 10.58 4.96
C ILE A 23 37.23 11.64 6.07
N ARG A 24 38.40 12.27 6.15
CA ARG A 24 38.83 13.16 7.24
C ARG A 24 37.95 14.41 7.47
N SER A 25 36.89 14.61 6.71
CA SER A 25 36.01 15.80 6.77
C SER A 25 34.66 15.57 7.49
N THR A 26 34.33 14.33 7.89
CA THR A 26 33.02 14.01 8.49
C THR A 26 33.19 13.43 9.88
N SER A 27 32.30 13.75 10.82
CA SER A 27 32.36 13.16 12.15
C SER A 27 32.12 11.63 12.09
N PRO A 28 32.73 10.82 12.99
CA PRO A 28 32.49 9.37 13.01
C PRO A 28 31.00 9.01 13.13
N GLY A 29 30.21 9.82 13.81
CA GLY A 29 28.76 9.65 13.96
C GLY A 29 28.02 9.82 12.64
N ASP A 30 28.33 10.88 11.89
CA ASP A 30 27.71 11.14 10.58
C ASP A 30 28.05 10.07 9.56
N MET A 31 29.24 9.48 9.66
CA MET A 31 29.67 8.39 8.79
C MET A 31 28.87 7.12 9.05
N VAL A 32 28.59 6.76 10.29
CA VAL A 32 27.72 5.63 10.64
C VAL A 32 26.30 5.85 10.11
N VAL A 33 25.76 7.05 10.29
CA VAL A 33 24.44 7.41 9.76
C VAL A 33 24.40 7.26 8.24
N LYS A 34 25.43 7.73 7.54
CA LYS A 34 25.52 7.61 6.08
C LYS A 34 25.58 6.15 5.62
N ILE A 35 26.42 5.30 6.26
CA ILE A 35 26.51 3.88 5.92
C ILE A 35 25.16 3.18 6.11
N VAL A 36 24.46 3.43 7.23
CA VAL A 36 23.13 2.88 7.47
C VAL A 36 22.12 3.37 6.44
N TYR A 37 22.17 4.66 6.09
CA TYR A 37 21.31 5.23 5.07
C TYR A 37 21.55 4.58 3.70
N ASP A 38 22.80 4.49 3.25
CA ASP A 38 23.16 3.90 1.95
C ASP A 38 22.72 2.43 1.87
N GLU A 39 22.88 1.68 2.97
CA GLU A 39 22.43 0.30 3.04
C GLU A 39 20.91 0.16 3.00
N LEU A 40 20.18 1.03 3.71
CA LEU A 40 18.72 1.06 3.66
C LEU A 40 18.21 1.42 2.26
N VAL A 41 18.85 2.37 1.58
CA VAL A 41 18.51 2.72 0.19
C VAL A 41 18.75 1.55 -0.75
N SER A 42 19.88 0.83 -0.60
CA SER A 42 20.18 -0.37 -1.38
C SER A 42 19.13 -1.47 -1.18
N LEU A 43 18.69 -1.70 0.06
CA LEU A 43 17.66 -2.70 0.40
C LEU A 43 16.26 -2.30 -0.10
N LEU A 44 15.92 -1.03 -0.03
CA LEU A 44 14.61 -0.51 -0.46
C LEU A 44 14.53 -0.27 -1.96
N GLY A 45 15.66 -0.21 -2.65
CA GLY A 45 15.80 0.09 -4.06
C GLY A 45 16.16 1.55 -4.32
N GLU A 46 17.17 1.76 -5.15
CA GLU A 46 17.69 3.10 -5.50
C GLU A 46 16.76 3.88 -6.43
N LYS A 47 15.87 3.18 -7.13
CA LYS A 47 14.97 3.79 -8.10
C LYS A 47 13.56 3.91 -7.53
N ASN A 48 13.03 5.12 -7.55
CA ASN A 48 11.62 5.34 -7.28
C ASN A 48 10.79 4.78 -8.44
N ASN A 49 10.09 3.67 -8.20
CA ASN A 49 9.12 3.15 -9.16
C ASN A 49 7.79 3.89 -8.96
N ASP A 50 7.44 4.71 -9.93
CA ASP A 50 6.14 5.37 -9.95
C ASP A 50 4.99 4.35 -10.11
N VAL A 51 3.81 4.75 -9.69
CA VAL A 51 2.61 3.91 -9.81
C VAL A 51 2.26 3.74 -11.29
N ASN A 52 2.21 2.50 -11.76
CA ASN A 52 1.80 2.20 -13.12
C ASN A 52 0.27 2.27 -13.26
N LEU A 53 -0.21 3.24 -14.02
CA LEU A 53 -1.62 3.46 -14.33
C LEU A 53 -1.95 3.19 -15.81
N ASN A 54 -1.08 2.48 -16.53
CA ASN A 54 -1.23 2.18 -17.95
C ASN A 54 -2.20 1.00 -18.16
N ALA A 55 -3.45 1.17 -17.74
CA ALA A 55 -4.53 0.22 -17.95
C ALA A 55 -5.82 0.96 -18.25
N VAL A 56 -6.82 0.24 -18.75
CA VAL A 56 -8.16 0.82 -19.01
C VAL A 56 -8.81 1.21 -17.68
N PRO A 57 -9.23 2.47 -17.51
CA PRO A 57 -9.93 2.89 -16.30
C PRO A 57 -11.29 2.19 -16.12
N PRO A 58 -11.73 1.97 -14.88
CA PRO A 58 -11.04 2.27 -13.64
C PRO A 58 -9.95 1.26 -13.28
N VAL A 59 -8.74 1.73 -12.98
CA VAL A 59 -7.60 0.87 -12.61
C VAL A 59 -7.72 0.41 -11.16
N PRO A 60 -7.91 -0.88 -10.87
CA PRO A 60 -8.00 -1.37 -9.50
C PRO A 60 -6.60 -1.51 -8.90
N MET A 61 -6.43 -0.99 -7.70
CA MET A 61 -5.21 -1.12 -6.90
C MET A 61 -5.55 -1.56 -5.49
N MET A 62 -4.76 -2.45 -4.93
CA MET A 62 -5.05 -3.05 -3.65
C MET A 62 -3.87 -2.90 -2.69
N LEU A 63 -4.16 -2.43 -1.48
CA LEU A 63 -3.18 -2.32 -0.40
C LEU A 63 -3.27 -3.56 0.48
N VAL A 64 -2.20 -4.34 0.49
CA VAL A 64 -2.08 -5.58 1.28
C VAL A 64 -0.96 -5.47 2.30
N GLY A 65 -1.06 -6.19 3.40
CA GLY A 65 -0.05 -6.20 4.46
C GLY A 65 -0.63 -6.57 5.83
N LEU A 66 0.25 -6.64 6.81
CA LEU A 66 -0.09 -7.01 8.19
C LEU A 66 -1.00 -5.97 8.85
N GLN A 67 -1.66 -6.39 9.93
CA GLN A 67 -2.41 -5.48 10.78
C GLN A 67 -1.46 -4.41 11.37
N GLY A 68 -1.91 -3.16 11.43
CA GLY A 68 -1.08 -2.06 11.93
C GLY A 68 -0.01 -1.54 10.96
N SER A 69 0.15 -2.11 9.74
CA SER A 69 1.12 -1.65 8.75
C SER A 69 0.77 -0.32 8.07
N GLY A 70 -0.30 0.33 8.46
CA GLY A 70 -0.68 1.65 7.96
C GLY A 70 -1.42 1.65 6.61
N LYS A 71 -2.03 0.53 6.18
CA LYS A 71 -2.74 0.42 4.89
C LYS A 71 -3.80 1.50 4.70
N THR A 72 -4.73 1.64 5.63
CA THR A 72 -5.81 2.63 5.56
C THR A 72 -5.27 4.06 5.43
N THR A 73 -4.26 4.42 6.22
CA THR A 73 -3.60 5.72 6.12
C THR A 73 -2.88 5.91 4.79
N THR A 74 -2.21 4.85 4.30
CA THR A 74 -1.52 4.86 3.01
C THR A 74 -2.51 4.96 1.86
N THR A 75 -3.67 4.28 1.93
CA THR A 75 -4.75 4.41 0.95
C THR A 75 -5.17 5.87 0.78
N ALA A 76 -5.43 6.57 1.87
CA ALA A 76 -5.84 7.97 1.81
C ALA A 76 -4.71 8.89 1.30
N LYS A 77 -3.46 8.67 1.71
CA LYS A 77 -2.30 9.42 1.22
C LYS A 77 -2.05 9.19 -0.28
N LEU A 78 -2.14 7.94 -0.72
CA LEU A 78 -1.98 7.57 -2.13
C LEU A 78 -3.10 8.17 -2.98
N ALA A 79 -4.36 8.12 -2.52
CA ALA A 79 -5.48 8.74 -3.20
C ALA A 79 -5.24 10.23 -3.42
N LYS A 80 -4.86 10.95 -2.35
CA LYS A 80 -4.52 12.38 -2.43
C LYS A 80 -3.35 12.67 -3.37
N TYR A 81 -2.32 11.82 -3.36
CA TYR A 81 -1.18 11.93 -4.27
C TYR A 81 -1.62 11.79 -5.73
N LEU A 82 -2.43 10.78 -6.04
CA LEU A 82 -2.92 10.51 -7.39
C LEU A 82 -3.82 11.65 -7.90
N GLU A 83 -4.68 12.20 -7.07
CA GLU A 83 -5.52 13.35 -7.43
C GLU A 83 -4.69 14.60 -7.67
N ASN A 84 -3.79 14.93 -6.77
CA ASN A 84 -3.02 16.18 -6.84
C ASN A 84 -1.94 16.15 -7.92
N ASN A 85 -1.18 15.06 -8.00
CA ASN A 85 0.03 14.97 -8.83
C ASN A 85 -0.23 14.32 -10.18
N LYS A 86 -1.14 13.34 -10.24
CA LYS A 86 -1.46 12.62 -11.48
C LYS A 86 -2.76 13.07 -12.12
N LYS A 87 -3.52 13.97 -11.45
CA LYS A 87 -4.83 14.46 -11.91
C LYS A 87 -5.83 13.34 -12.21
N LYS A 88 -5.77 12.26 -11.43
CA LYS A 88 -6.65 11.09 -11.54
C LYS A 88 -7.79 11.19 -10.54
N ARG A 89 -9.01 10.88 -10.96
CA ARG A 89 -10.15 10.75 -10.04
C ARG A 89 -10.05 9.40 -9.33
N VAL A 90 -10.02 9.43 -8.00
CA VAL A 90 -9.81 8.23 -7.18
C VAL A 90 -11.05 7.90 -6.37
N MET A 91 -11.39 6.61 -6.32
CA MET A 91 -12.38 6.09 -5.38
C MET A 91 -11.68 5.19 -4.36
N MET A 92 -11.92 5.43 -3.07
CA MET A 92 -11.44 4.56 -1.99
C MET A 92 -12.55 3.58 -1.58
N VAL A 93 -12.16 2.34 -1.29
CA VAL A 93 -13.06 1.25 -0.95
C VAL A 93 -12.49 0.44 0.20
N SER A 94 -13.25 0.25 1.28
CA SER A 94 -12.85 -0.63 2.37
C SER A 94 -13.35 -2.06 2.11
N LEU A 95 -12.44 -3.03 2.19
CA LEU A 95 -12.75 -4.47 2.19
C LEU A 95 -12.61 -5.08 3.60
N ASP A 96 -12.39 -4.27 4.62
CA ASP A 96 -12.26 -4.74 6.00
C ASP A 96 -13.64 -4.90 6.66
N ILE A 97 -14.35 -5.95 6.29
CA ILE A 97 -15.70 -6.25 6.81
C ILE A 97 -15.71 -6.69 8.27
N TYR A 98 -14.55 -7.00 8.84
CA TYR A 98 -14.45 -7.51 10.23
C TYR A 98 -14.24 -6.40 11.25
N ARG A 99 -13.88 -5.19 10.81
CA ARG A 99 -13.63 -4.04 11.68
C ARG A 99 -14.41 -2.82 11.20
N PRO A 100 -15.65 -2.64 11.67
CA PRO A 100 -16.48 -1.49 11.28
C PRO A 100 -15.77 -0.15 11.50
N ALA A 101 -15.02 -0.02 12.60
CA ALA A 101 -14.24 1.18 12.88
C ALA A 101 -13.19 1.50 11.80
N ALA A 102 -12.60 0.50 11.14
CA ALA A 102 -11.66 0.73 10.04
C ALA A 102 -12.36 1.25 8.78
N GLN A 103 -13.56 0.78 8.51
CA GLN A 103 -14.40 1.29 7.42
C GLN A 103 -14.79 2.75 7.65
N GLU A 104 -15.24 3.09 8.86
CA GLU A 104 -15.58 4.47 9.23
C GLU A 104 -14.34 5.38 9.22
N GLN A 105 -13.17 4.86 9.60
CA GLN A 105 -11.90 5.58 9.51
C GLN A 105 -11.57 5.95 8.05
N LEU A 106 -11.69 5.00 7.11
CA LEU A 106 -11.44 5.27 5.69
C LEU A 106 -12.42 6.30 5.14
N LYS A 107 -13.70 6.19 5.49
CA LYS A 107 -14.75 7.15 5.13
C LYS A 107 -14.41 8.55 5.63
N SER A 108 -14.07 8.70 6.91
CA SER A 108 -13.69 9.99 7.50
C SER A 108 -12.47 10.60 6.82
N LEU A 109 -11.46 9.78 6.47
CA LEU A 109 -10.30 10.23 5.71
C LEU A 109 -10.67 10.70 4.30
N GLY A 110 -11.64 10.05 3.66
CA GLY A 110 -12.19 10.47 2.37
C GLY A 110 -12.88 11.82 2.46
N GLU A 111 -13.77 12.00 3.43
CA GLU A 111 -14.49 13.25 3.66
C GLU A 111 -13.53 14.42 3.96
N GLN A 112 -12.52 14.19 4.83
CA GLN A 112 -11.51 15.22 5.17
C GLN A 112 -10.67 15.67 3.97
N ASN A 113 -10.47 14.80 2.99
CA ASN A 113 -9.65 15.09 1.82
C ASN A 113 -10.46 15.32 0.54
N ASN A 114 -11.79 15.33 0.60
CA ASN A 114 -12.72 15.40 -0.53
C ASN A 114 -12.51 14.30 -1.58
N ILE A 115 -12.15 13.10 -1.13
CA ILE A 115 -11.92 11.93 -2.00
C ILE A 115 -13.16 11.05 -1.98
N LEU A 116 -13.59 10.60 -3.15
CA LEU A 116 -14.73 9.72 -3.29
C LEU A 116 -14.50 8.40 -2.54
N THR A 117 -15.43 8.05 -1.66
CA THR A 117 -15.37 6.82 -0.88
C THR A 117 -16.66 6.03 -1.11
N LEU A 118 -16.52 4.72 -1.36
CA LEU A 118 -17.68 3.85 -1.55
C LEU A 118 -18.48 3.75 -0.25
N PRO A 119 -19.80 4.00 -0.24
CA PRO A 119 -20.63 3.87 0.95
C PRO A 119 -20.58 2.45 1.54
N ILE A 120 -20.57 2.36 2.86
CA ILE A 120 -20.59 1.10 3.59
C ILE A 120 -22.01 0.53 3.55
N ILE A 121 -22.12 -0.77 3.23
CA ILE A 121 -23.34 -1.55 3.36
C ILE A 121 -23.02 -2.75 4.23
N GLU A 122 -23.67 -2.85 5.38
CA GLU A 122 -23.44 -3.94 6.32
C GLU A 122 -23.83 -5.31 5.72
N GLY A 123 -23.08 -6.35 6.11
CA GLY A 123 -23.35 -7.73 5.70
C GLY A 123 -22.87 -8.11 4.29
N GLN A 124 -22.31 -7.19 3.52
CA GLN A 124 -21.74 -7.51 2.21
C GLN A 124 -20.44 -8.31 2.35
N GLN A 125 -20.24 -9.27 1.43
CA GLN A 125 -18.96 -9.95 1.29
C GLN A 125 -17.97 -9.13 0.46
N PRO A 126 -16.65 -9.32 0.62
CA PRO A 126 -15.63 -8.57 -0.12
C PRO A 126 -15.80 -8.62 -1.64
N ALA A 127 -16.23 -9.77 -2.20
CA ALA A 127 -16.49 -9.91 -3.62
C ALA A 127 -17.63 -8.99 -4.12
N ASP A 128 -18.72 -8.90 -3.35
CA ASP A 128 -19.86 -8.04 -3.68
C ASP A 128 -19.47 -6.56 -3.61
N ILE A 129 -18.64 -6.22 -2.61
CA ILE A 129 -18.11 -4.85 -2.47
C ILE A 129 -17.24 -4.50 -3.68
N CYS A 130 -16.39 -5.41 -4.17
CA CYS A 130 -15.57 -5.20 -5.36
C CYS A 130 -16.42 -4.96 -6.62
N GLN A 131 -17.44 -5.79 -6.86
CA GLN A 131 -18.34 -5.61 -8.01
C GLN A 131 -19.09 -4.26 -7.96
N ARG A 132 -19.61 -3.92 -6.78
CA ARG A 132 -20.25 -2.64 -6.54
C ARG A 132 -19.30 -1.47 -6.73
N ALA A 133 -18.04 -1.62 -6.30
CA ALA A 133 -17.01 -0.60 -6.47
C ALA A 133 -16.71 -0.32 -7.94
N ILE A 134 -16.56 -1.35 -8.77
CA ILE A 134 -16.33 -1.21 -10.21
C ILE A 134 -17.50 -0.50 -10.87
N SER A 135 -18.74 -0.91 -10.56
CA SER A 135 -19.94 -0.28 -11.09
C SER A 135 -20.06 1.19 -10.68
N ALA A 136 -19.80 1.48 -9.39
CA ALA A 136 -19.83 2.84 -8.87
C ALA A 136 -18.71 3.72 -9.44
N ALA A 137 -17.52 3.17 -9.63
CA ALA A 137 -16.38 3.87 -10.23
C ALA A 137 -16.68 4.28 -11.68
N ASN A 138 -17.23 3.38 -12.47
CA ASN A 138 -17.67 3.68 -13.85
C ASN A 138 -18.73 4.80 -13.88
N LEU A 139 -19.74 4.73 -13.02
CA LEU A 139 -20.79 5.74 -12.94
C LEU A 139 -20.26 7.11 -12.52
N ASN A 140 -19.30 7.15 -11.61
CA ASN A 140 -18.70 8.40 -11.13
C ASN A 140 -17.52 8.88 -11.97
N GLY A 141 -17.11 8.12 -12.99
CA GLY A 141 -15.95 8.44 -13.83
C GLY A 141 -14.64 8.46 -13.02
N ALA A 142 -14.47 7.51 -12.11
CA ALA A 142 -13.22 7.34 -11.39
C ALA A 142 -12.19 6.65 -12.29
N ASP A 143 -10.95 7.16 -12.29
CA ASP A 143 -9.82 6.56 -13.04
C ASP A 143 -9.17 5.42 -12.27
N VAL A 144 -9.21 5.48 -10.93
CA VAL A 144 -8.52 4.52 -10.05
C VAL A 144 -9.42 4.14 -8.90
N ILE A 145 -9.41 2.85 -8.55
CA ILE A 145 -10.05 2.33 -7.34
C ILE A 145 -8.97 1.84 -6.39
N LEU A 146 -8.92 2.38 -5.17
CA LEU A 146 -8.01 1.94 -4.12
C LEU A 146 -8.76 1.07 -3.11
N PHE A 147 -8.40 -0.20 -3.04
CA PHE A 147 -8.96 -1.15 -2.09
C PHE A 147 -8.10 -1.22 -0.82
N ASP A 148 -8.66 -0.84 0.31
CA ASP A 148 -8.07 -1.01 1.64
C ASP A 148 -8.50 -2.35 2.22
N THR A 149 -7.54 -3.27 2.43
CA THR A 149 -7.84 -4.62 2.89
C THR A 149 -7.64 -4.78 4.40
N ALA A 150 -8.35 -5.75 4.99
CA ALA A 150 -8.08 -6.18 6.35
C ALA A 150 -6.62 -6.64 6.49
N GLY A 151 -5.97 -6.24 7.59
CA GLY A 151 -4.64 -6.76 7.93
C GLY A 151 -4.77 -8.15 8.56
N ARG A 152 -4.17 -9.17 7.94
CA ARG A 152 -4.15 -10.51 8.48
C ARG A 152 -2.75 -11.11 8.44
N THR A 153 -2.47 -11.97 9.42
CA THR A 153 -1.22 -12.73 9.53
C THR A 153 -1.24 -14.04 8.74
N GLN A 154 -2.42 -14.43 8.22
CA GLN A 154 -2.61 -15.66 7.47
C GLN A 154 -3.29 -15.34 6.14
N ILE A 155 -2.92 -16.10 5.10
CA ILE A 155 -3.56 -16.05 3.78
C ILE A 155 -4.98 -16.60 3.95
N ASP A 156 -5.97 -15.72 3.92
CA ASP A 156 -7.36 -16.12 3.92
C ASP A 156 -7.72 -16.59 2.51
N LEU A 157 -8.04 -17.86 2.37
CA LEU A 157 -8.41 -18.48 1.08
C LEU A 157 -9.56 -17.73 0.39
N GLN A 158 -10.49 -17.18 1.15
CA GLN A 158 -11.61 -16.40 0.60
C GLN A 158 -11.15 -15.10 -0.07
N MET A 159 -10.13 -14.43 0.47
CA MET A 159 -9.53 -13.27 -0.18
C MET A 159 -8.77 -13.66 -1.46
N THR A 160 -8.03 -14.76 -1.44
CA THR A 160 -7.32 -15.25 -2.62
C THR A 160 -8.28 -15.54 -3.77
N VAL A 161 -9.45 -16.10 -3.50
CA VAL A 161 -10.52 -16.32 -4.50
C VAL A 161 -11.04 -14.99 -5.04
N SER A 162 -11.26 -13.99 -4.19
CA SER A 162 -11.71 -12.65 -4.64
C SER A 162 -10.69 -11.97 -5.55
N TYR A 163 -9.39 -12.15 -5.30
CA TYR A 163 -8.32 -11.62 -6.16
C TYR A 163 -8.25 -12.33 -7.52
N THR A 164 -8.44 -13.65 -7.55
CA THR A 164 -8.45 -14.39 -8.81
C THR A 164 -9.66 -14.01 -9.66
N HIS A 165 -10.81 -13.70 -9.08
CA HIS A 165 -11.98 -13.19 -9.79
C HIS A 165 -11.76 -11.80 -10.39
N LEU A 166 -11.11 -10.87 -9.67
CA LEU A 166 -10.75 -9.57 -10.22
C LEU A 166 -9.81 -9.71 -11.43
N ARG A 167 -8.81 -10.58 -11.33
CA ARG A 167 -7.85 -10.83 -12.42
C ARG A 167 -8.49 -11.55 -13.61
N ALA A 168 -9.45 -12.46 -13.38
CA ALA A 168 -10.17 -13.15 -14.45
C ALA A 168 -11.06 -12.20 -15.29
N HIS A 169 -11.59 -11.14 -14.68
CA HIS A 169 -12.32 -10.10 -15.40
C HIS A 169 -11.42 -9.25 -16.31
N GLU A 170 -10.15 -9.05 -15.96
CA GLU A 170 -9.18 -8.34 -16.81
C GLU A 170 -8.77 -9.16 -18.04
N THR A 171 -8.74 -10.50 -17.93
CA THR A 171 -8.31 -11.39 -19.01
C THR A 171 -9.43 -11.77 -19.99
N SER A 172 -10.69 -11.49 -19.69
CA SER A 172 -11.84 -11.80 -20.57
C SER A 172 -12.24 -10.66 -21.51
N LEU A 173 -11.47 -9.57 -21.57
CA LEU A 173 -11.67 -8.41 -22.43
C LEU A 173 -10.64 -8.31 -23.60
N HIS A 174 -10.00 -9.46 -23.94
CA HIS A 174 -9.18 -9.57 -25.15
C HIS A 174 -9.75 -10.57 -26.12
#